data_005d02f6601beb1332eee66f1a9d37ae
#
_entry.id   005d02f6601beb1332eee66f1a9d37ae
#
_cell.length_a   1.000
_cell.length_b   1.000
_cell.length_c   1.000
_cell.angle_alpha   90.00
_cell.angle_beta   90.00
_cell.angle_gamma   90.00
#
_symmetry.space_group_name_H-M   'P 1'
#
loop_
_entity.id
_entity.type
_entity.pdbx_description
1 polymer ?
#
loop_
_entity_poly.entity_id
_entity_poly.type
_entity_poly.pdbx_seq_one_letter_code
_entity_poly.pdbx_strand_id
1 'polypeptide(L)'
;MKISTKGRYALRMMLDLAEHQQDGFVALKDIAARQNISKKYLEQIVPILNKSNFLQANRGFQGGYRLVNAPREYTVGSILRLTEGNLTPVACLDFNPVGCERRNDCITLPLWQGLNKVIADYLDNITLQDILDNYKACSIDNYSI
;
A
#
# COMPACT_ATOMS: atom_id res chain seq x y z
N MET A 1 -15.48 -4.99 -2.40
CA MET A 1 -14.12 -4.46 -2.16
C MET A 1 -14.20 -3.00 -1.74
N LYS A 2 -13.51 -2.64 -0.70
CA LYS A 2 -13.38 -1.26 -0.23
C LYS A 2 -12.00 -1.11 0.41
N ILE A 3 -11.23 -0.15 -0.05
CA ILE A 3 -9.94 0.16 0.58
C ILE A 3 -10.18 0.95 1.86
N SER A 4 -9.76 0.40 2.99
CA SER A 4 -9.95 1.00 4.30
C SER A 4 -9.07 2.23 4.52
N THR A 5 -9.36 3.01 5.55
CA THR A 5 -8.49 4.09 6.01
C THR A 5 -7.11 3.55 6.38
N LYS A 6 -7.04 2.38 7.02
CA LYS A 6 -5.76 1.73 7.35
C LYS A 6 -4.91 1.47 6.11
N GLY A 7 -5.48 0.91 5.05
CA GLY A 7 -4.78 0.65 3.78
C GLY A 7 -4.29 1.93 3.13
N ARG A 8 -5.14 2.94 3.05
CA ARG A 8 -4.77 4.25 2.49
C ARG A 8 -3.66 4.94 3.29
N TYR A 9 -3.70 4.85 4.61
CA TYR A 9 -2.68 5.46 5.46
C TYR A 9 -1.37 4.68 5.45
N ALA A 10 -1.42 3.34 5.35
CA ALA A 10 -0.23 2.54 5.15
C ALA A 10 0.50 2.94 3.86
N LEU A 11 -0.24 3.11 2.77
CA LEU A 11 0.32 3.56 1.50
C LEU A 11 0.94 4.96 1.62
N ARG A 12 0.25 5.91 2.26
CA ARG A 12 0.77 7.27 2.49
C ARG A 12 2.03 7.26 3.37
N MET A 13 2.07 6.43 4.40
CA MET A 13 3.25 6.26 5.25
C MET A 13 4.44 5.72 4.45
N MET A 14 4.22 4.70 3.64
CA MET A 14 5.28 4.11 2.81
C MET A 14 5.81 5.10 1.77
N LEU A 15 4.94 5.93 1.18
CA LEU A 15 5.34 6.99 0.25
C LEU A 15 6.14 8.09 0.95
N ASP A 16 5.75 8.49 2.16
CA ASP A 16 6.49 9.47 2.96
C ASP A 16 7.91 8.97 3.27
N LEU A 17 8.04 7.72 3.66
CA LEU A 17 9.34 7.09 3.88
C LEU A 17 10.17 7.06 2.58
N ALA A 18 9.56 6.72 1.46
CA ALA A 18 10.24 6.68 0.17
C ALA A 18 10.79 8.06 -0.24
N GLU A 19 10.09 9.13 0.10
CA GLU A 19 10.55 10.51 -0.17
C GLU A 19 11.68 10.96 0.76
N HIS A 20 11.70 10.51 2.01
CA HIS A 20 12.56 11.04 3.06
C HIS A 20 13.65 10.08 3.55
N GLN A 21 13.73 8.89 3.00
CA GLN A 21 14.69 7.86 3.45
C GLN A 21 16.16 8.21 3.18
N GLN A 22 16.44 9.17 2.30
CA GLN A 22 17.81 9.60 2.02
C GLN A 22 18.47 10.21 3.26
N ASP A 23 17.69 10.74 4.17
CA ASP A 23 18.13 11.33 5.45
C ASP A 23 18.31 10.27 6.57
N GLY A 24 18.18 8.99 6.24
CA GLY A 24 18.27 7.88 7.19
C GLY A 24 16.90 7.48 7.74
N PHE A 25 16.84 7.20 9.04
CA PHE A 25 15.59 6.81 9.69
C PHE A 25 14.68 8.02 9.90
N VAL A 26 13.41 7.86 9.61
CA VAL A 26 12.38 8.91 9.73
C VAL A 26 11.55 8.67 10.98
N ALA A 27 11.49 9.66 11.85
CA ALA A 27 10.69 9.58 13.07
C ALA A 27 9.19 9.53 12.76
N LEU A 28 8.46 8.68 13.48
CA LEU A 28 7.02 8.51 13.27
C LEU A 28 6.23 9.80 13.47
N LYS A 29 6.66 10.64 14.41
CA LYS A 29 6.07 11.97 14.65
C LYS A 29 6.16 12.90 13.44
N ASP A 30 7.24 12.81 12.67
CA ASP A 30 7.46 13.64 11.48
C ASP A 30 6.56 13.17 10.33
N ILE A 31 6.41 11.86 10.17
CA ILE A 31 5.44 11.28 9.22
C ILE A 31 4.01 11.72 9.58
N ALA A 32 3.65 11.59 10.86
CA ALA A 32 2.34 11.98 11.36
C ALA A 32 2.04 13.46 11.05
N ALA A 33 3.00 14.35 11.27
CA ALA A 33 2.86 15.77 10.99
C ALA A 33 2.70 16.05 9.49
N ARG A 34 3.58 15.51 8.64
CA ARG A 34 3.52 15.73 7.19
C ARG A 34 2.25 15.17 6.56
N GLN A 35 1.80 14.00 7.00
CA GLN A 35 0.65 13.31 6.44
C GLN A 35 -0.68 13.71 7.09
N ASN A 36 -0.63 14.50 8.15
CA ASN A 36 -1.80 14.84 8.96
C ASN A 36 -2.59 13.59 9.40
N ILE A 37 -1.83 12.61 9.93
CA ILE A 37 -2.35 11.36 10.49
C ILE A 37 -1.90 11.30 11.95
N SER A 38 -2.79 10.84 12.85
CA SER A 38 -2.39 10.71 14.25
C SER A 38 -1.24 9.71 14.40
N LYS A 39 -0.26 10.04 15.25
CA LYS A 39 0.85 9.14 15.56
C LYS A 39 0.34 7.80 16.08
N LYS A 40 -0.67 7.83 16.94
CA LYS A 40 -1.31 6.63 17.49
C LYS A 40 -1.87 5.70 16.41
N TYR A 41 -2.43 6.27 15.34
CA TYR A 41 -2.91 5.48 14.22
C TYR A 41 -1.77 4.83 13.44
N LEU A 42 -0.70 5.59 13.18
CA LEU A 42 0.51 5.05 12.53
C LEU A 42 1.16 3.94 13.37
N GLU A 43 1.13 4.04 14.69
CA GLU A 43 1.60 2.98 15.60
C GLU A 43 0.83 1.67 15.45
N GLN A 44 -0.41 1.70 14.94
CA GLN A 44 -1.17 0.49 14.61
C GLN A 44 -0.80 -0.10 13.26
N ILE A 45 -0.30 0.72 12.35
CA ILE A 45 0.11 0.29 11.00
C ILE A 45 1.51 -0.32 11.00
N VAL A 46 2.43 0.26 11.77
CA VAL A 46 3.83 -0.14 11.85
C VAL A 46 4.02 -1.65 12.07
N PRO A 47 3.32 -2.31 13.04
CA PRO A 47 3.50 -3.74 13.26
C PRO A 47 3.14 -4.60 12.05
N ILE A 48 2.13 -4.17 11.28
CA ILE A 48 1.69 -4.88 10.07
C ILE A 48 2.79 -4.85 9.01
N LEU A 49 3.39 -3.68 8.78
CA LEU A 49 4.47 -3.50 7.81
C LEU A 49 5.78 -4.16 8.28
N ASN A 50 6.08 -4.10 9.58
CA ASN A 50 7.25 -4.75 10.18
C ASN A 50 7.19 -6.27 10.06
N LYS A 51 6.03 -6.86 10.32
CA LYS A 51 5.84 -8.31 10.25
C LYS A 51 6.16 -8.87 8.86
N SER A 52 5.95 -8.09 7.83
CA SER A 52 6.23 -8.47 6.44
C SER A 52 7.61 -7.98 5.96
N ASN A 53 8.44 -7.51 6.87
CA ASN A 53 9.79 -7.03 6.58
C ASN A 53 9.82 -5.88 5.56
N PHE A 54 8.82 -5.01 5.58
CA PHE A 54 8.76 -3.83 4.73
C PHE A 54 9.49 -2.63 5.33
N LEU A 55 9.59 -2.60 6.67
CA LEU A 55 10.23 -1.53 7.42
C LEU A 55 11.43 -2.03 8.20
N GLN A 56 12.44 -1.19 8.30
CA GLN A 56 13.52 -1.30 9.26
C GLN A 56 13.33 -0.24 10.34
N ALA A 57 13.41 -0.64 11.60
CA ALA A 57 13.31 0.25 12.75
C ALA A 57 14.68 0.50 13.35
N ASN A 58 14.90 1.71 13.85
CA ASN A 58 16.03 2.06 14.70
C ASN A 58 15.50 2.68 16.00
N ARG A 59 15.97 2.17 17.14
CA ARG A 59 15.63 2.70 18.46
C ARG A 59 16.69 3.68 18.91
N GLY A 60 16.29 4.71 19.67
CA GLY A 60 17.18 5.68 20.28
C GLY A 60 16.91 7.11 19.84
N PHE A 61 17.87 8.00 20.10
CA PHE A 61 17.73 9.44 19.97
C PHE A 61 17.39 9.91 18.54
N GLN A 62 17.93 9.24 17.53
CA GLN A 62 17.63 9.48 16.11
C GLN A 62 16.87 8.28 15.51
N GLY A 63 16.02 7.67 16.32
CA GLY A 63 15.25 6.52 15.94
C GLY A 63 14.10 6.86 14.98
N GLY A 64 13.61 5.85 14.33
CA GLY A 64 12.51 5.93 13.40
C GLY A 64 12.43 4.71 12.51
N TYR A 65 11.92 4.92 11.32
CA TYR A 65 11.70 3.87 10.33
C TYR A 65 12.27 4.25 8.98
N ARG A 66 12.63 3.24 8.20
CA ARG A 66 12.94 3.37 6.79
C ARG A 66 12.49 2.13 6.04
N LEU A 67 12.41 2.23 4.73
CA LEU A 67 12.12 1.07 3.88
C LEU A 67 13.31 0.12 3.87
N VAL A 68 13.04 -1.19 3.84
CA VAL A 68 14.07 -2.23 3.71
C VAL A 68 14.64 -2.24 2.30
N ASN A 69 13.79 -2.10 1.30
CA ASN A 69 14.15 -2.14 -0.12
C ASN A 69 13.91 -0.80 -0.82
N ALA A 70 14.34 -0.70 -2.07
CA ALA A 70 14.09 0.49 -2.87
C ALA A 70 12.58 0.66 -3.16
N PRO A 71 12.08 1.91 -3.32
CA PRO A 71 10.65 2.18 -3.56
C PRO A 71 10.07 1.45 -4.78
N ARG A 72 10.87 1.18 -5.81
CA ARG A 72 10.46 0.43 -7.00
C ARG A 72 10.15 -1.05 -6.74
N GLU A 73 10.55 -1.57 -5.59
CA GLU A 73 10.33 -2.97 -5.21
C GLU A 73 9.03 -3.18 -4.44
N TYR A 74 8.31 -2.11 -4.10
CA TYR A 74 7.02 -2.18 -3.42
C TYR A 74 5.91 -1.81 -4.39
N THR A 75 5.03 -2.77 -4.66
CA THR A 75 3.81 -2.48 -5.42
C THR A 75 2.69 -2.02 -4.50
N VAL A 76 1.76 -1.26 -5.04
CA VAL A 76 0.55 -0.85 -4.31
C VAL A 76 -0.23 -2.08 -3.84
N GLY A 77 -0.34 -3.10 -4.70
CA GLY A 77 -1.01 -4.35 -4.37
C GLY A 77 -0.37 -5.06 -3.17
N SER A 78 0.97 -5.13 -3.11
CA SER A 78 1.66 -5.77 -1.99
C SER A 78 1.39 -5.08 -0.65
N ILE A 79 1.35 -3.74 -0.63
CA ILE A 79 1.08 -2.96 0.58
C ILE A 79 -0.37 -3.12 1.02
N LEU A 80 -1.32 -3.00 0.08
CA LEU A 80 -2.74 -3.10 0.41
C LEU A 80 -3.13 -4.49 0.90
N ARG A 81 -2.54 -5.56 0.37
CA ARG A 81 -2.82 -6.93 0.87
C ARG A 81 -2.39 -7.14 2.31
N LEU A 82 -1.38 -6.43 2.80
CA LEU A 82 -0.98 -6.51 4.20
C LEU A 82 -2.04 -5.95 5.14
N THR A 83 -2.74 -4.90 4.72
CA THR A 83 -3.71 -4.20 5.56
C THR A 83 -5.14 -4.70 5.37
N GLU A 84 -5.50 -5.06 4.14
CA GLU A 84 -6.85 -5.46 3.77
C GLU A 84 -7.04 -6.98 3.75
N GLY A 85 -5.96 -7.76 3.64
CA GLY A 85 -6.01 -9.17 3.33
C GLY A 85 -6.33 -9.38 1.85
N ASN A 86 -7.54 -9.79 1.54
CA ASN A 86 -7.97 -10.00 0.16
C ASN A 86 -8.40 -8.70 -0.54
N LEU A 87 -8.02 -8.55 -1.80
CA LEU A 87 -8.45 -7.44 -2.65
C LEU A 87 -9.45 -7.90 -3.72
N THR A 88 -10.18 -8.95 -3.44
CA THR A 88 -11.18 -9.51 -4.37
C THR A 88 -12.44 -8.66 -4.41
N PRO A 89 -13.07 -8.51 -5.58
CA PRO A 89 -14.28 -7.70 -5.71
C PRO A 89 -15.53 -8.36 -5.10
N VAL A 90 -15.53 -9.69 -4.98
CA VAL A 90 -16.64 -10.49 -4.44
C VAL A 90 -16.10 -11.62 -3.55
N ALA A 91 -16.84 -11.93 -2.49
CA ALA A 91 -16.41 -12.88 -1.47
C ALA A 91 -16.20 -14.32 -2.00
N CYS A 92 -16.90 -14.74 -3.04
CA CYS A 92 -16.72 -16.07 -3.61
C CYS A 92 -15.34 -16.30 -4.23
N LEU A 93 -14.60 -15.22 -4.53
CA LEU A 93 -13.24 -15.27 -5.05
C LEU A 93 -12.16 -15.24 -3.96
N ASP A 94 -12.55 -15.16 -2.68
CA ASP A 94 -11.59 -15.13 -1.57
C ASP A 94 -10.82 -16.44 -1.41
N PHE A 95 -11.32 -17.51 -2.03
CA PHE A 95 -10.76 -18.84 -1.96
C PHE A 95 -10.37 -19.38 -3.35
N ASN A 96 -9.33 -20.21 -3.39
CA ASN A 96 -8.94 -20.95 -4.58
C ASN A 96 -8.86 -22.45 -4.22
N PRO A 97 -9.74 -23.32 -4.77
CA PRO A 97 -10.78 -23.01 -5.76
C PRO A 97 -11.92 -22.15 -5.21
N VAL A 98 -12.67 -21.53 -6.12
CA VAL A 98 -13.81 -20.66 -5.76
C VAL A 98 -14.75 -21.35 -4.76
N GLY A 99 -14.96 -20.70 -3.61
CA GLY A 99 -15.67 -21.29 -2.46
C GLY A 99 -17.20 -21.31 -2.56
N CYS A 100 -17.78 -20.93 -3.69
CA CYS A 100 -19.22 -20.87 -3.87
C CYS A 100 -19.78 -22.21 -4.38
N GLU A 101 -20.88 -22.69 -3.77
CA GLU A 101 -21.55 -23.91 -4.21
C GLU A 101 -22.06 -23.84 -5.66
N ARG A 102 -22.44 -22.63 -6.10
CA ARG A 102 -22.95 -22.39 -7.45
C ARG A 102 -21.86 -22.13 -8.49
N ARG A 103 -20.60 -22.31 -8.17
CA ARG A 103 -19.46 -21.98 -9.06
C ARG A 103 -19.55 -22.60 -10.45
N ASN A 104 -20.12 -23.80 -10.55
CA ASN A 104 -20.23 -24.53 -11.82
C ASN A 104 -21.35 -24.00 -12.72
N ASP A 105 -22.36 -23.35 -12.14
CA ASP A 105 -23.53 -22.86 -12.84
C ASP A 105 -23.67 -21.32 -12.80
N CYS A 106 -22.65 -20.64 -12.28
CA CYS A 106 -22.68 -19.19 -12.10
C CYS A 106 -22.34 -18.49 -13.40
N ILE A 107 -23.34 -17.89 -14.03
CA ILE A 107 -23.18 -17.14 -15.30
C ILE A 107 -22.31 -15.90 -15.12
N THR A 108 -22.30 -15.27 -13.94
CA THR A 108 -21.53 -14.05 -13.66
C THR A 108 -20.11 -14.31 -13.15
N LEU A 109 -19.74 -15.56 -12.84
CA LEU A 109 -18.41 -15.86 -12.33
C LEU A 109 -17.28 -15.38 -13.25
N PRO A 110 -17.33 -15.59 -14.59
CA PRO A 110 -16.28 -15.10 -15.48
C PRO A 110 -16.12 -13.57 -15.44
N LEU A 111 -17.22 -12.83 -15.26
CA LEU A 111 -17.17 -11.36 -15.10
C LEU A 111 -16.36 -10.96 -13.87
N TRP A 112 -16.65 -11.60 -12.73
CA TRP A 112 -15.97 -11.27 -11.48
C TRP A 112 -14.51 -11.73 -11.49
N GLN A 113 -14.20 -12.83 -12.10
CA GLN A 113 -12.82 -13.28 -12.31
C GLN A 113 -12.04 -12.31 -13.20
N GLY A 114 -12.65 -11.81 -14.26
CA GLY A 114 -12.06 -10.79 -15.12
C GLY A 114 -11.80 -9.48 -14.38
N LEU A 115 -12.77 -9.00 -13.59
CA LEU A 115 -12.61 -7.81 -12.76
C LEU A 115 -11.50 -8.00 -11.72
N ASN A 116 -11.47 -9.14 -11.05
CA ASN A 116 -10.42 -9.46 -10.08
C ASN A 116 -9.03 -9.41 -10.72
N LYS A 117 -8.90 -9.97 -11.93
CA LYS A 117 -7.64 -9.91 -12.68
C LYS A 117 -7.22 -8.50 -13.00
N VAL A 118 -8.14 -7.65 -13.46
CA VAL A 118 -7.86 -6.23 -13.76
C VAL A 118 -7.40 -5.48 -12.51
N ILE A 119 -8.05 -5.69 -11.37
CA ILE A 119 -7.67 -5.07 -10.09
C ILE A 119 -6.26 -5.51 -9.69
N ALA A 120 -5.99 -6.82 -9.73
CA ALA A 120 -4.69 -7.36 -9.37
C ALA A 120 -3.58 -6.84 -10.31
N ASP A 121 -3.79 -6.92 -11.61
CA ASP A 121 -2.81 -6.45 -12.61
C ASP A 121 -2.54 -4.95 -12.45
N TYR A 122 -3.57 -4.13 -12.22
CA TYR A 122 -3.41 -2.70 -12.00
C TYR A 122 -2.59 -2.40 -10.75
N LEU A 123 -2.96 -2.95 -9.61
CA LEU A 123 -2.30 -2.67 -8.34
C LEU A 123 -0.89 -3.28 -8.23
N ASP A 124 -0.64 -4.40 -8.88
CA ASP A 124 0.64 -5.09 -8.84
C ASP A 124 1.66 -4.52 -9.83
N ASN A 125 1.22 -3.71 -10.78
CA ASN A 125 2.09 -3.04 -11.75
C ASN A 125 2.40 -1.58 -11.41
N ILE A 126 1.86 -1.04 -10.31
CA ILE A 126 2.17 0.31 -9.84
C ILE A 126 3.04 0.21 -8.60
N THR A 127 4.23 0.78 -8.65
CA THR A 127 5.17 0.83 -7.53
C THR A 127 5.08 2.17 -6.77
N LEU A 128 5.67 2.22 -5.58
CA LEU A 128 5.84 3.49 -4.86
C LEU A 128 6.63 4.49 -5.70
N GLN A 129 7.65 4.02 -6.43
CA GLN A 129 8.45 4.89 -7.29
C GLN A 129 7.61 5.51 -8.39
N ASP A 130 6.73 4.73 -9.05
CA ASP A 130 5.84 5.23 -10.09
C ASP A 130 4.92 6.34 -9.57
N ILE A 131 4.37 6.18 -8.38
CA ILE A 131 3.52 7.21 -7.75
C ILE A 131 4.30 8.49 -7.50
N LEU A 132 5.52 8.38 -6.96
CA LEU A 132 6.37 9.53 -6.69
C LEU A 132 6.79 10.25 -7.97
N ASP A 133 7.14 9.51 -9.01
CA ASP A 133 7.54 10.06 -10.31
C ASP A 133 6.37 10.79 -10.98
N ASN A 134 5.18 10.21 -10.95
CA ASN A 134 3.97 10.84 -11.48
C ASN A 134 3.59 12.10 -10.70
N TYR A 135 3.72 12.10 -9.39
CA TYR A 135 3.47 13.28 -8.57
C TYR A 135 4.43 14.42 -8.90
N LYS A 136 5.72 14.12 -9.06
CA LYS A 136 6.74 15.12 -9.44
C LYS A 136 6.47 15.69 -10.82
N ALA A 137 6.12 14.85 -11.80
CA ALA A 137 5.77 15.28 -13.15
C ALA A 137 4.57 16.25 -13.14
N CYS A 138 3.50 15.92 -12.45
CA CYS A 138 2.32 16.78 -12.29
C CYS A 138 2.64 18.12 -11.60
N SER A 139 3.56 18.10 -10.63
CA SER A 139 3.98 19.31 -9.91
C SER A 139 4.77 20.27 -10.81
N ILE A 140 5.59 19.74 -11.72
CA ILE A 140 6.35 20.52 -12.71
C ILE A 140 5.39 21.18 -13.70
N ASP A 141 4.41 20.45 -14.21
CA ASP A 141 3.42 20.97 -15.19
C ASP A 141 2.59 22.12 -14.59
N ASN A 142 2.29 22.09 -13.30
CA ASN A 142 1.58 23.16 -12.61
C ASN A 142 2.39 24.47 -12.46
N TYR A 143 3.72 24.40 -12.60
CA TYR A 143 4.62 25.55 -12.51
C TYR A 143 5.08 26.07 -13.88
N SER A 144 4.80 25.38 -14.97
CA SER A 144 5.20 25.75 -16.33
C SER A 144 4.07 26.50 -17.07
N ILE A 145 3.71 27.67 -16.55
CA ILE A 145 2.82 28.61 -17.24
C ILE A 145 3.66 29.69 -17.93
#